data_97e0f6c6c929196944decb755ead4400
#
_entry.id   97e0f6c6c929196944decb755ead4400
#
_cell.length_a   1.000
_cell.length_b   1.000
_cell.length_c   1.000
_cell.angle_alpha   90.00
_cell.angle_beta   90.00
_cell.angle_gamma   90.00
#
_symmetry.space_group_name_H-M   'P 1'
#
loop_
_entity.id
_entity.type
_entity.pdbx_description
1 polymer ?
#
loop_
_entity_poly.entity_id
_entity_poly.type
_entity_poly.pdbx_seq_one_letter_code
_entity_poly.pdbx_strand_id
1 'polypeptide(L)'
;VVREGVEFSVLSRAVAVGGQLLTIQGIHDTYDEIFLPLHGRHQAANAAAALVAVEAFFGDQPLDIDAVRAGFAAVTSPGRCEVVHRDPTVILDAAHNPHGAKALADTLLNEFNFDEIIAVVGVFGDKDATGIFQELEPIVDHVIVTQSSSSRAMPSSELMKIASSVFGSDRVFEVSDLNSALDKAVAD
;
A
#
# COMPACT_ATOMS: atom_id res chain seq x y z
N VAL A 1 -10.03 -16.28 -21.46
CA VAL A 1 -9.29 -16.07 -20.21
C VAL A 1 -7.97 -15.44 -20.58
N VAL A 2 -7.63 -14.32 -19.97
CA VAL A 2 -6.37 -13.59 -20.18
C VAL A 2 -5.54 -13.70 -18.90
N ARG A 3 -4.25 -14.04 -19.01
CA ARG A 3 -3.36 -14.40 -17.89
C ARG A 3 -2.14 -13.50 -17.87
N GLU A 4 -1.82 -12.99 -16.70
CA GLU A 4 -0.57 -12.27 -16.48
C GLU A 4 0.65 -13.15 -16.77
N GLY A 5 1.66 -12.59 -17.40
CA GLY A 5 2.88 -13.30 -17.80
C GLY A 5 2.73 -14.17 -19.06
N VAL A 6 1.54 -14.22 -19.66
CA VAL A 6 1.27 -14.96 -20.90
C VAL A 6 0.72 -14.02 -21.97
N GLU A 7 -0.49 -13.48 -21.76
CA GLU A 7 -1.14 -12.60 -22.70
C GLU A 7 -0.90 -11.11 -22.40
N PHE A 8 -0.55 -10.77 -21.15
CA PHE A 8 -0.20 -9.40 -20.74
C PHE A 8 0.82 -9.39 -19.61
N SER A 9 1.55 -8.29 -19.46
CA SER A 9 2.52 -8.14 -18.37
C SER A 9 2.98 -6.68 -18.20
N VAL A 10 3.55 -6.38 -17.04
CA VAL A 10 4.36 -5.17 -16.82
C VAL A 10 5.76 -5.45 -17.38
N LEU A 11 6.12 -4.82 -18.51
CA LEU A 11 7.43 -4.99 -19.16
C LEU A 11 8.53 -4.22 -18.43
N SER A 12 8.24 -3.01 -17.99
CA SER A 12 9.16 -2.19 -17.21
C SER A 12 8.43 -1.37 -16.16
N ARG A 13 9.15 -1.10 -15.07
CA ARG A 13 8.70 -0.27 -13.96
C ARG A 13 9.86 0.52 -13.39
N ALA A 14 9.70 1.82 -13.30
CA ALA A 14 10.63 2.72 -12.62
C ALA A 14 9.90 3.53 -11.55
N VAL A 15 10.48 3.64 -10.36
CA VAL A 15 9.97 4.53 -9.31
C VAL A 15 10.17 5.98 -9.76
N ALA A 16 9.14 6.79 -9.59
CA ALA A 16 9.13 8.20 -9.94
C ALA A 16 8.61 9.04 -8.78
N VAL A 17 8.83 10.35 -8.81
CA VAL A 17 8.32 11.25 -7.78
C VAL A 17 6.78 11.23 -7.79
N GLY A 18 6.20 10.80 -6.68
CA GLY A 18 4.75 10.70 -6.50
C GLY A 18 4.09 9.50 -7.17
N GLY A 19 4.87 8.47 -7.54
CA GLY A 19 4.32 7.25 -8.14
C GLY A 19 5.36 6.45 -8.92
N GLN A 20 4.98 5.94 -10.08
CA GLN A 20 5.83 5.07 -10.89
C GLN A 20 5.55 5.25 -12.39
N LEU A 21 6.55 5.01 -13.21
CA LEU A 21 6.46 4.99 -14.67
C LEU A 21 6.47 3.54 -15.15
N LEU A 22 5.51 3.19 -16.00
CA LEU A 22 5.28 1.83 -16.45
C LEU A 22 5.34 1.71 -17.96
N THR A 23 5.77 0.54 -18.44
CA THR A 23 5.47 0.02 -19.78
C THR A 23 4.70 -1.27 -19.60
N ILE A 24 3.52 -1.35 -20.20
CA ILE A 24 2.62 -2.49 -20.06
C ILE A 24 2.37 -3.12 -21.43
N GLN A 25 2.62 -4.42 -21.52
CA GLN A 25 2.13 -5.24 -22.63
C GLN A 25 0.67 -5.56 -22.38
N GLY A 26 -0.21 -5.01 -23.21
CA GLY A 26 -1.62 -5.37 -23.27
C GLY A 26 -1.88 -6.56 -24.20
N ILE A 27 -3.15 -6.82 -24.49
CA ILE A 27 -3.58 -7.90 -25.43
C ILE A 27 -3.24 -7.50 -26.88
N HIS A 28 -3.47 -6.25 -27.21
CA HIS A 28 -3.42 -5.76 -28.59
C HIS A 28 -2.21 -4.91 -28.89
N ASP A 29 -1.63 -4.23 -27.88
CA ASP A 29 -0.48 -3.35 -28.06
C ASP A 29 0.37 -3.24 -26.80
N THR A 30 1.51 -2.56 -26.93
CA THR A 30 2.38 -2.15 -25.83
C THR A 30 2.17 -0.68 -25.51
N TYR A 31 1.84 -0.38 -24.25
CA TYR A 31 1.58 0.97 -23.76
C TYR A 31 2.77 1.42 -22.91
N ASP A 32 3.49 2.41 -23.39
CA ASP A 32 4.67 2.97 -22.74
C ASP A 32 4.41 4.34 -22.09
N GLU A 33 5.38 4.79 -21.29
CA GLU A 33 5.33 6.09 -20.59
C GLU A 33 4.06 6.30 -19.77
N ILE A 34 3.52 5.24 -19.19
CA ILE A 34 2.33 5.32 -18.34
C ILE A 34 2.77 5.79 -16.94
N PHE A 35 2.45 7.02 -16.57
CA PHE A 35 2.61 7.48 -15.19
C PHE A 35 1.42 7.02 -14.35
N LEU A 36 1.73 6.28 -13.27
CA LEU A 36 0.74 5.82 -12.28
C LEU A 36 1.06 6.48 -10.94
N PRO A 37 0.23 7.39 -10.41
CA PRO A 37 0.45 8.09 -9.14
C PRO A 37 0.11 7.22 -7.91
N LEU A 38 0.52 5.96 -7.95
CA LEU A 38 0.38 4.99 -6.87
C LEU A 38 1.72 4.28 -6.65
N HIS A 39 2.03 3.97 -5.41
CA HIS A 39 3.25 3.27 -5.01
C HIS A 39 3.05 1.75 -4.94
N GLY A 40 4.13 1.00 -5.16
CA GLY A 40 4.17 -0.46 -5.00
C GLY A 40 4.02 -1.26 -6.30
N ARG A 41 4.78 -2.36 -6.37
CA ARG A 41 4.75 -3.28 -7.52
C ARG A 41 3.37 -3.88 -7.76
N HIS A 42 2.62 -4.14 -6.69
CA HIS A 42 1.25 -4.66 -6.76
C HIS A 42 0.31 -3.70 -7.47
N GLN A 43 0.53 -2.38 -7.37
CA GLN A 43 -0.29 -1.39 -8.10
C GLN A 43 0.04 -1.38 -9.59
N ALA A 44 1.30 -1.64 -9.97
CA ALA A 44 1.64 -1.82 -11.39
C ALA A 44 0.93 -3.05 -12.00
N ALA A 45 0.89 -4.17 -11.27
CA ALA A 45 0.16 -5.37 -11.70
C ALA A 45 -1.36 -5.11 -11.79
N ASN A 46 -1.93 -4.39 -10.82
CA ASN A 46 -3.34 -3.98 -10.85
C ASN A 46 -3.63 -3.07 -12.05
N ALA A 47 -2.74 -2.13 -12.38
CA ALA A 47 -2.86 -1.27 -13.55
C ALA A 47 -2.85 -2.07 -14.85
N ALA A 48 -1.93 -3.04 -14.99
CA ALA A 48 -1.89 -3.91 -16.15
C ALA A 48 -3.19 -4.72 -16.30
N ALA A 49 -3.70 -5.28 -15.22
CA ALA A 49 -4.97 -6.01 -15.22
C ALA A 49 -6.16 -5.09 -15.59
N ALA A 50 -6.18 -3.85 -15.09
CA ALA A 50 -7.21 -2.88 -15.43
C ALA A 50 -7.17 -2.49 -16.91
N LEU A 51 -5.97 -2.21 -17.46
CA LEU A 51 -5.75 -1.91 -18.87
C LEU A 51 -6.33 -3.02 -19.76
N VAL A 52 -5.97 -4.26 -19.48
CA VAL A 52 -6.38 -5.44 -20.24
C VAL A 52 -7.89 -5.69 -20.14
N ALA A 53 -8.50 -5.42 -18.98
CA ALA A 53 -9.96 -5.49 -18.85
C ALA A 53 -10.66 -4.48 -19.74
N VAL A 54 -10.11 -3.27 -19.90
CA VAL A 54 -10.64 -2.23 -20.78
C VAL A 54 -10.43 -2.62 -22.25
N GLU A 55 -9.24 -3.12 -22.66
CA GLU A 55 -9.02 -3.64 -24.02
C GLU A 55 -10.04 -4.71 -24.37
N ALA A 56 -10.20 -5.70 -23.48
CA ALA A 56 -11.15 -6.80 -23.71
C ALA A 56 -12.61 -6.33 -23.81
N PHE A 57 -12.95 -5.21 -23.14
CA PHE A 57 -14.29 -4.62 -23.22
C PHE A 57 -14.53 -3.89 -24.54
N PHE A 58 -13.53 -3.18 -25.06
CA PHE A 58 -13.66 -2.41 -26.32
C PHE A 58 -13.44 -3.25 -27.59
N GLY A 59 -12.94 -4.48 -27.46
CA GLY A 59 -12.83 -5.46 -28.56
C GLY A 59 -11.43 -5.52 -29.18
N ASP A 60 -11.35 -5.86 -30.48
CA ASP A 60 -10.13 -6.31 -31.15
C ASP A 60 -9.22 -5.16 -31.66
N GLN A 61 -9.17 -4.03 -30.98
CA GLN A 61 -8.31 -2.91 -31.35
C GLN A 61 -7.55 -2.36 -30.14
N PRO A 62 -6.31 -1.86 -30.35
CA PRO A 62 -5.59 -1.19 -29.29
C PRO A 62 -6.31 0.06 -28.83
N LEU A 63 -6.13 0.42 -27.56
CA LEU A 63 -6.66 1.66 -27.00
C LEU A 63 -5.79 2.86 -27.46
N ASP A 64 -6.39 4.03 -27.51
CA ASP A 64 -5.65 5.26 -27.76
C ASP A 64 -4.65 5.52 -26.63
N ILE A 65 -3.36 5.62 -26.96
CA ILE A 65 -2.27 5.74 -26.00
C ILE A 65 -2.37 7.01 -25.14
N ASP A 66 -2.84 8.12 -25.71
CA ASP A 66 -2.95 9.38 -24.97
C ASP A 66 -4.12 9.31 -23.98
N ALA A 67 -5.21 8.63 -24.35
CA ALA A 67 -6.31 8.36 -23.43
C ALA A 67 -5.89 7.42 -22.29
N VAL A 68 -5.07 6.39 -22.57
CA VAL A 68 -4.50 5.47 -21.55
C VAL A 68 -3.59 6.24 -20.60
N ARG A 69 -2.66 7.04 -21.10
CA ARG A 69 -1.74 7.86 -20.29
C ARG A 69 -2.50 8.84 -19.40
N ALA A 70 -3.47 9.56 -19.96
CA ALA A 70 -4.30 10.52 -19.24
C ALA A 70 -5.15 9.82 -18.16
N GLY A 71 -5.73 8.67 -18.48
CA GLY A 71 -6.53 7.89 -17.53
C GLY A 71 -5.71 7.41 -16.33
N PHE A 72 -4.54 6.85 -16.56
CA PHE A 72 -3.67 6.39 -15.46
C PHE A 72 -3.09 7.55 -14.65
N ALA A 73 -2.70 8.66 -15.27
CA ALA A 73 -2.20 9.84 -14.56
C ALA A 73 -3.26 10.48 -13.64
N ALA A 74 -4.54 10.28 -13.92
CA ALA A 74 -5.64 10.79 -13.12
C ALA A 74 -6.11 9.83 -12.00
N VAL A 75 -5.49 8.64 -11.86
CA VAL A 75 -5.90 7.64 -10.86
C VAL A 75 -5.66 8.17 -9.46
N THR A 76 -6.65 8.00 -8.60
CA THR A 76 -6.54 8.22 -7.15
C THR A 76 -7.00 6.95 -6.42
N SER A 77 -6.31 6.60 -5.35
CA SER A 77 -6.69 5.46 -4.50
C SER A 77 -6.37 5.79 -3.03
N PRO A 78 -7.28 6.50 -2.34
CA PRO A 78 -7.06 6.89 -0.95
C PRO A 78 -6.73 5.69 -0.04
N GLY A 79 -5.75 5.87 0.83
CA GLY A 79 -5.31 4.82 1.76
C GLY A 79 -4.57 3.65 1.08
N ARG A 80 -3.91 3.88 -0.06
CA ARG A 80 -3.01 2.91 -0.70
C ARG A 80 -1.60 3.48 -0.78
N CYS A 81 -0.82 3.32 0.29
CA CYS A 81 0.50 3.92 0.47
C CYS A 81 0.48 5.42 0.12
N GLU A 82 -0.57 6.11 0.59
CA GLU A 82 -0.86 7.50 0.25
C GLU A 82 -0.04 8.44 1.13
N VAL A 83 0.81 9.25 0.52
CA VAL A 83 1.58 10.29 1.23
C VAL A 83 0.68 11.50 1.49
N VAL A 84 0.22 11.67 2.73
CA VAL A 84 -0.70 12.75 3.12
C VAL A 84 0.00 13.95 3.76
N HIS A 85 1.23 13.78 4.25
CA HIS A 85 2.07 14.84 4.79
C HIS A 85 3.55 14.56 4.48
N ARG A 86 4.41 15.59 4.42
CA ARG A 86 5.79 15.43 3.95
C ARG A 86 6.88 15.74 4.98
N ASP A 87 6.56 16.44 6.06
CA ASP A 87 7.53 16.82 7.08
C ASP A 87 6.86 16.89 8.48
N PRO A 88 6.87 15.82 9.28
CA PRO A 88 7.36 14.47 8.91
C PRO A 88 6.52 13.82 7.80
N THR A 89 7.11 12.83 7.11
CA THR A 89 6.34 12.07 6.11
C THR A 89 5.31 11.20 6.79
N VAL A 90 4.02 11.40 6.46
CA VAL A 90 2.91 10.57 6.93
C VAL A 90 2.31 9.81 5.75
N ILE A 91 2.26 8.49 5.88
CA ILE A 91 1.70 7.58 4.88
C ILE A 91 0.47 6.89 5.44
N LEU A 92 -0.63 6.92 4.69
CA LEU A 92 -1.84 6.15 4.99
C LEU A 92 -1.90 4.89 4.14
N ASP A 93 -2.15 3.75 4.79
CA ASP A 93 -2.42 2.50 4.10
C ASP A 93 -3.56 1.71 4.77
N ALA A 94 -4.36 1.04 3.95
CA ALA A 94 -5.50 0.23 4.39
C ALA A 94 -5.20 -1.28 4.38
N ALA A 95 -3.93 -1.68 4.47
CA ALA A 95 -3.56 -3.08 4.63
C ALA A 95 -4.26 -3.68 5.86
N HIS A 96 -4.97 -4.77 5.65
CA HIS A 96 -5.82 -5.38 6.68
C HIS A 96 -5.69 -6.92 6.72
N ASN A 97 -4.65 -7.44 6.11
CA ASN A 97 -4.26 -8.85 6.13
C ASN A 97 -2.74 -8.96 5.91
N PRO A 98 -2.11 -10.11 6.21
CA PRO A 98 -0.68 -10.29 6.07
C PRO A 98 -0.14 -9.99 4.66
N HIS A 99 -0.85 -10.40 3.61
CA HIS A 99 -0.44 -10.14 2.23
C HIS A 99 -0.41 -8.64 1.90
N GLY A 100 -1.40 -7.87 2.37
CA GLY A 100 -1.40 -6.41 2.23
C GLY A 100 -0.28 -5.75 3.03
N ALA A 101 -0.05 -6.20 4.27
CA ALA A 101 1.04 -5.71 5.12
C ALA A 101 2.41 -5.98 4.48
N LYS A 102 2.60 -7.17 3.89
CA LYS A 102 3.80 -7.49 3.12
C LYS A 102 3.99 -6.56 1.93
N ALA A 103 2.94 -6.32 1.15
CA ALA A 103 3.01 -5.42 -0.01
C ALA A 103 3.35 -3.97 0.40
N LEU A 104 2.83 -3.50 1.56
CA LEU A 104 3.20 -2.21 2.14
C LEU A 104 4.67 -2.20 2.57
N ALA A 105 5.12 -3.21 3.32
CA ALA A 105 6.50 -3.34 3.77
C ALA A 105 7.48 -3.34 2.58
N ASP A 106 7.23 -4.16 1.58
CA ASP A 106 8.01 -4.21 0.35
C ASP A 106 8.05 -2.85 -0.37
N THR A 107 6.94 -2.11 -0.37
CA THR A 107 6.85 -0.78 -0.98
C THR A 107 7.68 0.24 -0.22
N LEU A 108 7.55 0.29 1.11
CA LEU A 108 8.31 1.22 1.94
C LEU A 108 9.82 1.00 1.82
N LEU A 109 10.27 -0.24 1.83
CA LEU A 109 11.69 -0.60 1.69
C LEU A 109 12.28 -0.25 0.32
N ASN A 110 11.49 -0.37 -0.76
CA ASN A 110 12.04 -0.25 -2.12
C ASN A 110 11.81 1.12 -2.76
N GLU A 111 10.88 1.93 -2.25
CA GLU A 111 10.49 3.18 -2.90
C GLU A 111 10.72 4.42 -2.04
N PHE A 112 10.99 4.23 -0.75
CA PHE A 112 11.24 5.30 0.21
C PHE A 112 12.59 5.08 0.90
N ASN A 113 13.11 6.13 1.50
CA ASN A 113 14.30 6.07 2.34
C ASN A 113 14.00 6.84 3.63
N PHE A 114 13.74 6.11 4.71
CA PHE A 114 13.46 6.63 6.03
C PHE A 114 14.55 6.20 7.00
N ASP A 115 14.92 7.07 7.93
CA ASP A 115 15.83 6.76 9.03
C ASP A 115 15.11 5.98 10.12
N GLU A 116 13.82 6.23 10.31
CA GLU A 116 12.95 5.59 11.30
C GLU A 116 11.52 5.48 10.77
N ILE A 117 10.85 4.39 11.12
CA ILE A 117 9.43 4.16 10.80
C ILE A 117 8.65 3.88 12.08
N ILE A 118 7.71 4.77 12.41
CA ILE A 118 6.76 4.60 13.50
C ILE A 118 5.40 4.22 12.90
N ALA A 119 4.86 3.07 13.26
CA ALA A 119 3.58 2.60 12.77
C ALA A 119 2.46 2.86 13.80
N VAL A 120 1.43 3.62 13.41
CA VAL A 120 0.17 3.73 14.19
C VAL A 120 -0.83 2.74 13.62
N VAL A 121 -1.20 1.72 14.41
CA VAL A 121 -1.93 0.54 13.91
C VAL A 121 -3.20 0.29 14.71
N GLY A 122 -4.32 0.18 14.00
CA GLY A 122 -5.60 -0.31 14.51
C GLY A 122 -6.13 -1.43 13.61
N VAL A 123 -6.56 -2.55 14.18
CA VAL A 123 -6.99 -3.75 13.44
C VAL A 123 -8.39 -4.14 13.85
N PHE A 124 -9.19 -4.69 12.95
CA PHE A 124 -10.49 -5.29 13.31
C PHE A 124 -10.30 -6.68 13.91
N GLY A 125 -11.18 -7.05 14.86
CA GLY A 125 -11.09 -8.32 15.60
C GLY A 125 -11.22 -9.59 14.74
N ASP A 126 -11.71 -9.46 13.51
CA ASP A 126 -11.83 -10.55 12.54
C ASP A 126 -10.58 -10.74 11.65
N LYS A 127 -9.54 -9.95 11.86
CA LYS A 127 -8.32 -9.96 11.04
C LYS A 127 -7.16 -10.66 11.75
N ASP A 128 -6.24 -11.17 10.96
CA ASP A 128 -4.99 -11.77 11.44
C ASP A 128 -3.98 -10.68 11.83
N ALA A 129 -4.13 -10.13 13.04
CA ALA A 129 -3.24 -9.11 13.55
C ALA A 129 -1.80 -9.62 13.72
N THR A 130 -1.62 -10.87 14.11
CA THR A 130 -0.29 -11.48 14.28
C THR A 130 0.46 -11.52 12.95
N GLY A 131 -0.19 -12.04 11.90
CA GLY A 131 0.43 -12.09 10.57
C GLY A 131 0.70 -10.70 9.99
N ILE A 132 -0.18 -9.70 10.25
CA ILE A 132 0.08 -8.31 9.86
C ILE A 132 1.36 -7.79 10.53
N PHE A 133 1.49 -7.96 11.84
CA PHE A 133 2.65 -7.48 12.58
C PHE A 133 3.94 -8.20 12.18
N GLN A 134 3.89 -9.51 11.89
CA GLN A 134 5.05 -10.25 11.42
C GLN A 134 5.62 -9.74 10.10
N GLU A 135 4.75 -9.27 9.19
CA GLU A 135 5.22 -8.68 7.93
C GLU A 135 5.75 -7.24 8.09
N LEU A 136 5.31 -6.51 9.11
CA LEU A 136 5.77 -5.15 9.39
C LEU A 136 7.02 -5.11 10.29
N GLU A 137 7.24 -6.12 11.13
CA GLU A 137 8.31 -6.15 12.13
C GLU A 137 9.70 -5.85 11.56
N PRO A 138 10.08 -6.36 10.36
CA PRO A 138 11.42 -6.13 9.83
C PRO A 138 11.73 -4.68 9.43
N ILE A 139 10.71 -3.82 9.31
CA ILE A 139 10.85 -2.46 8.78
C ILE A 139 10.39 -1.36 9.73
N VAL A 140 9.63 -1.71 10.76
CA VAL A 140 9.06 -0.74 11.71
C VAL A 140 9.89 -0.72 12.98
N ASP A 141 10.32 0.46 13.40
CA ASP A 141 11.10 0.65 14.62
C ASP A 141 10.22 0.66 15.86
N HIS A 142 9.11 1.39 15.82
CA HIS A 142 8.15 1.51 16.91
C HIS A 142 6.71 1.34 16.44
N VAL A 143 5.89 0.72 17.29
CA VAL A 143 4.45 0.53 17.02
C VAL A 143 3.62 1.22 18.10
N ILE A 144 2.69 2.05 17.68
CA ILE A 144 1.65 2.61 18.54
C ILE A 144 0.33 1.91 18.18
N VAL A 145 -0.17 1.08 19.06
CA VAL A 145 -1.46 0.42 18.86
C VAL A 145 -2.60 1.33 19.32
N THR A 146 -3.61 1.44 18.47
CA THR A 146 -4.78 2.28 18.71
C THR A 146 -6.07 1.53 18.39
N GLN A 147 -7.21 2.17 18.65
CA GLN A 147 -8.52 1.59 18.40
C GLN A 147 -9.39 2.56 17.61
N SER A 148 -9.94 2.11 16.48
CA SER A 148 -10.94 2.91 15.75
C SER A 148 -12.29 2.92 16.48
N SER A 149 -13.15 3.88 16.14
CA SER A 149 -14.52 3.99 16.70
C SER A 149 -15.48 2.90 16.19
N SER A 150 -15.04 2.01 15.32
CA SER A 150 -15.84 0.90 14.80
C SER A 150 -16.13 -0.13 15.90
N SER A 151 -17.36 -0.64 15.94
CA SER A 151 -17.72 -1.76 16.82
C SER A 151 -16.99 -3.07 16.50
N ARG A 152 -16.34 -3.15 15.33
CA ARG A 152 -15.51 -4.30 14.91
C ARG A 152 -14.06 -4.15 15.32
N ALA A 153 -13.64 -2.99 15.84
CA ALA A 153 -12.25 -2.76 16.23
C ALA A 153 -11.82 -3.72 17.34
N MET A 154 -10.64 -4.30 17.19
CA MET A 154 -9.97 -5.01 18.28
C MET A 154 -9.66 -4.01 19.39
N PRO A 155 -9.91 -4.34 20.67
CA PRO A 155 -9.50 -3.49 21.78
C PRO A 155 -7.98 -3.23 21.75
N SER A 156 -7.56 -1.98 21.98
CA SER A 156 -6.12 -1.61 21.95
C SER A 156 -5.29 -2.46 22.92
N SER A 157 -5.84 -2.81 24.09
CA SER A 157 -5.17 -3.65 25.08
C SER A 157 -4.96 -5.11 24.62
N GLU A 158 -5.82 -5.62 23.75
CA GLU A 158 -5.64 -6.93 23.13
C GLU A 158 -4.60 -6.84 22.01
N LEU A 159 -4.71 -5.83 21.17
CA LEU A 159 -3.76 -5.56 20.08
C LEU A 159 -2.35 -5.33 20.61
N MET A 160 -2.20 -4.64 21.77
CA MET A 160 -0.93 -4.44 22.49
C MET A 160 -0.25 -5.77 22.83
N LYS A 161 -0.99 -6.76 23.31
CA LYS A 161 -0.43 -8.08 23.66
C LYS A 161 0.10 -8.80 22.42
N ILE A 162 -0.64 -8.74 21.31
CA ILE A 162 -0.25 -9.35 20.05
C ILE A 162 0.98 -8.64 19.50
N ALA A 163 0.98 -7.31 19.42
CA ALA A 163 2.12 -6.52 18.95
C ALA A 163 3.38 -6.79 19.79
N SER A 164 3.26 -6.78 21.14
CA SER A 164 4.39 -7.04 22.03
C SER A 164 4.98 -8.44 21.88
N SER A 165 4.17 -9.43 21.49
CA SER A 165 4.67 -10.79 21.23
C SER A 165 5.51 -10.88 19.94
N VAL A 166 5.36 -9.94 19.01
CA VAL A 166 6.08 -9.88 17.73
C VAL A 166 7.27 -8.92 17.82
N PHE A 167 7.03 -7.70 18.25
CA PHE A 167 8.03 -6.62 18.26
C PHE A 167 8.90 -6.57 19.55
N GLY A 168 8.46 -7.22 20.63
CA GLY A 168 8.99 -6.96 21.97
C GLY A 168 8.27 -5.78 22.65
N SER A 169 8.16 -5.81 23.98
CA SER A 169 7.40 -4.82 24.75
C SER A 169 8.04 -3.42 24.82
N ASP A 170 9.30 -3.31 24.48
CA ASP A 170 10.08 -2.06 24.46
C ASP A 170 9.82 -1.21 23.19
N ARG A 171 9.33 -1.84 22.14
CA ARG A 171 9.00 -1.17 20.84
C ARG A 171 7.52 -0.87 20.68
N VAL A 172 6.65 -1.23 21.63
CA VAL A 172 5.19 -1.14 21.47
C VAL A 172 4.56 -0.23 22.52
N PHE A 173 3.72 0.69 22.10
CA PHE A 173 3.00 1.62 22.95
C PHE A 173 1.50 1.51 22.73
N GLU A 174 0.70 1.59 23.79
CA GLU A 174 -0.76 1.62 23.69
C GLU A 174 -1.27 3.06 23.85
N VAL A 175 -1.99 3.56 22.84
CA VAL A 175 -2.72 4.82 22.89
C VAL A 175 -4.07 4.61 22.21
N SER A 176 -5.13 4.44 22.99
CA SER A 176 -6.45 4.03 22.48
C SER A 176 -7.12 5.10 21.61
N ASP A 177 -6.89 6.38 21.89
CA ASP A 177 -7.40 7.48 21.06
C ASP A 177 -6.50 7.72 19.84
N LEU A 178 -7.09 7.73 18.65
CA LEU A 178 -6.36 7.85 17.39
C LEU A 178 -5.61 9.19 17.26
N ASN A 179 -6.24 10.30 17.68
CA ASN A 179 -5.57 11.60 17.57
C ASN A 179 -4.35 11.67 18.49
N SER A 180 -4.50 11.21 19.73
CA SER A 180 -3.39 11.12 20.69
C SER A 180 -2.30 10.16 20.22
N ALA A 181 -2.66 9.08 19.50
CA ALA A 181 -1.68 8.14 18.91
C ALA A 181 -0.87 8.81 17.80
N LEU A 182 -1.53 9.60 16.94
CA LEU A 182 -0.85 10.36 15.89
C LEU A 182 0.04 11.46 16.47
N ASP A 183 -0.44 12.20 17.47
CA ASP A 183 0.35 13.24 18.16
C ASP A 183 1.61 12.64 18.78
N LYS A 184 1.48 11.43 19.40
CA LYS A 184 2.65 10.73 19.95
C LYS A 184 3.63 10.32 18.85
N ALA A 185 3.16 9.78 17.74
CA ALA A 185 4.04 9.36 16.64
C ALA A 185 4.82 10.52 15.99
N VAL A 186 4.30 11.72 16.06
CA VAL A 186 4.97 12.94 15.53
C VAL A 186 5.94 13.56 16.55
N ALA A 187 5.74 13.30 17.84
CA ALA A 187 6.55 13.87 18.91
C ALA A 187 7.82 13.06 19.24
N ASP A 188 7.81 11.77 18.92
CA ASP A 188 8.92 10.83 19.12
C ASP A 188 9.87 10.87 17.93
#